data_efda88a2ebe13f8d1d115a2a3766e7af
#
_entry.id   efda88a2ebe13f8d1d115a2a3766e7af
#
_cell.length_a   1.000
_cell.length_b   1.000
_cell.length_c   1.000
_cell.angle_alpha   90.00
_cell.angle_beta   90.00
_cell.angle_gamma   90.00
#
_symmetry.space_group_name_H-M   'P 1'
#
loop_
_entity.id
_entity.type
_entity.pdbx_description
1 polymer ?
#
loop_
_entity_poly.entity_id
_entity_poly.type
_entity_poly.pdbx_seq_one_letter_code
_entity_poly.pdbx_strand_id
1 'polypeptide(L)'
;ALPGSSRASWLTEPAVAEALRAQRKELFGVLEAEDAERHTDYARTLTVFLQHGGQLVQTAEALGIHRHTARSRIARIQELCGIDLSDPATFAEAFFAATAEV
;
A
#
# COMPACT_ATOMS: atom_id res chain seq x y z
N ALA A 1 21.50 8.64 15.95
CA ALA A 1 20.89 7.32 15.87
C ALA A 1 19.45 7.38 16.33
N LEU A 2 18.59 6.74 15.61
CA LEU A 2 17.22 6.63 16.05
C LEU A 2 17.15 5.71 17.25
N PRO A 3 16.59 6.15 18.36
CA PRO A 3 16.54 5.33 19.55
C PRO A 3 15.77 4.06 19.23
N GLY A 4 16.41 2.94 19.30
CA GLY A 4 15.88 1.58 19.21
C GLY A 4 14.49 1.38 18.62
N SER A 5 13.88 2.41 18.13
CA SER A 5 12.56 2.36 17.54
C SER A 5 12.67 2.00 16.07
N SER A 6 11.89 1.04 15.63
CA SER A 6 11.81 0.68 14.21
C SER A 6 11.10 1.75 13.39
N ARG A 7 10.49 2.72 14.04
CA ARG A 7 9.71 3.76 13.39
C ARG A 7 10.28 5.13 13.76
N ALA A 8 10.50 5.98 12.75
CA ALA A 8 10.96 7.33 12.98
C ALA A 8 9.92 8.11 13.80
N SER A 9 10.41 8.89 14.78
CA SER A 9 9.52 9.62 15.68
C SER A 9 8.63 10.64 14.96
N TRP A 10 9.09 11.19 13.82
CA TRP A 10 8.30 12.15 13.07
C TRP A 10 7.01 11.55 12.50
N LEU A 11 6.95 10.22 12.34
CA LEU A 11 5.74 9.55 11.86
C LEU A 11 4.59 9.62 12.85
N THR A 12 4.89 9.86 14.11
CA THR A 12 3.87 9.98 15.16
C THR A 12 3.47 11.44 15.44
N GLU A 13 4.10 12.40 14.77
CA GLU A 13 3.70 13.79 14.88
C GLU A 13 2.25 13.95 14.42
N PRO A 14 1.40 14.68 15.15
CA PRO A 14 -0.03 14.75 14.83
C PRO A 14 -0.33 15.21 13.41
N ALA A 15 0.37 16.21 12.91
CA ALA A 15 0.15 16.70 11.55
C ALA A 15 0.55 15.67 10.50
N VAL A 16 1.66 14.96 10.72
CA VAL A 16 2.11 13.91 9.80
C VAL A 16 1.17 12.71 9.87
N ALA A 17 0.79 12.29 11.06
CA ALA A 17 -0.13 11.17 11.24
C ALA A 17 -1.48 11.45 10.58
N GLU A 18 -1.98 12.67 10.69
CA GLU A 18 -3.23 13.06 10.06
C GLU A 18 -3.11 13.07 8.54
N ALA A 19 -2.01 13.60 8.00
CA ALA A 19 -1.77 13.60 6.57
C ALA A 19 -1.69 12.16 6.01
N LEU A 20 -1.03 11.27 6.73
CA LEU A 20 -0.94 9.87 6.33
C LEU A 20 -2.30 9.17 6.38
N ARG A 21 -3.10 9.45 7.39
CA ARG A 21 -4.46 8.90 7.47
C ARG A 21 -5.33 9.39 6.32
N ALA A 22 -5.21 10.66 5.95
CA ALA A 22 -5.93 11.21 4.81
C ALA A 22 -5.51 10.55 3.51
N GLN A 23 -4.21 10.36 3.33
CA GLN A 23 -3.66 9.68 2.16
C GLN A 23 -4.10 8.21 2.10
N ARG A 24 -4.09 7.52 3.24
CA ARG A 24 -4.57 6.14 3.33
C ARG A 24 -6.04 6.05 2.92
N LYS A 25 -6.86 6.95 3.42
CA LYS A 25 -8.28 6.97 3.11
C LYS A 25 -8.53 7.18 1.62
N GLU A 26 -7.77 8.09 1.01
CA GLU A 26 -7.88 8.35 -0.42
C GLU A 26 -7.44 7.14 -1.24
N LEU A 27 -6.27 6.60 -0.93
CA LEU A 27 -5.69 5.48 -1.66
C LEU A 27 -6.52 4.20 -1.52
N PHE A 28 -6.79 3.79 -0.30
CA PHE A 28 -7.50 2.55 -0.03
C PHE A 28 -9.01 2.68 -0.24
N GLY A 29 -9.56 3.89 -0.13
CA GLY A 29 -10.97 4.13 -0.42
C GLY A 29 -11.33 3.76 -1.86
N VAL A 30 -10.47 4.12 -2.81
CA VAL A 30 -10.66 3.74 -4.22
C VAL A 30 -10.67 2.22 -4.37
N LEU A 31 -9.72 1.55 -3.73
CA LEU A 31 -9.58 0.09 -3.84
C LEU A 31 -10.71 -0.64 -3.15
N GLU A 32 -11.13 -0.17 -1.98
CA GLU A 32 -12.25 -0.77 -1.25
C GLU A 32 -13.56 -0.63 -2.00
N ALA A 33 -13.77 0.50 -2.67
CA ALA A 33 -14.94 0.70 -3.50
C ALA A 33 -14.95 -0.28 -4.69
N GLU A 34 -13.82 -0.46 -5.33
CA GLU A 34 -13.69 -1.40 -6.43
C GLU A 34 -13.89 -2.84 -5.95
N ASP A 35 -13.29 -3.19 -4.80
CA ASP A 35 -13.44 -4.51 -4.21
C ASP A 35 -14.89 -4.84 -3.89
N ALA A 36 -15.62 -3.87 -3.35
CA ALA A 36 -17.03 -4.05 -3.00
C ALA A 36 -17.89 -4.23 -4.26
N GLU A 37 -17.61 -3.48 -5.32
CA GLU A 37 -18.41 -3.51 -6.53
C GLU A 37 -18.11 -4.74 -7.39
N ARG A 38 -16.83 -5.09 -7.52
CA ARG A 38 -16.38 -6.11 -8.48
C ARG A 38 -15.89 -7.40 -7.82
N HIS A 39 -15.98 -7.50 -6.51
CA HIS A 39 -15.50 -8.67 -5.76
C HIS A 39 -14.03 -8.98 -6.00
N THR A 40 -13.22 -7.92 -6.06
CA THR A 40 -11.76 -8.03 -6.20
C THR A 40 -11.11 -8.05 -4.81
N ASP A 41 -9.77 -8.17 -4.78
CA ASP A 41 -9.00 -8.21 -3.54
C ASP A 41 -7.83 -7.23 -3.62
N TYR A 42 -8.09 -6.03 -4.13
CA TYR A 42 -7.04 -5.06 -4.42
C TYR A 42 -6.45 -4.40 -3.17
N ALA A 43 -7.30 -4.06 -2.20
CA ALA A 43 -6.81 -3.43 -0.97
C ALA A 43 -5.82 -4.35 -0.25
N ARG A 44 -6.16 -5.63 -0.11
CA ARG A 44 -5.28 -6.62 0.51
C ARG A 44 -4.03 -6.85 -0.33
N THR A 45 -4.18 -6.92 -1.64
CA THR A 45 -3.04 -7.12 -2.56
C THR A 45 -2.03 -5.99 -2.42
N LEU A 46 -2.49 -4.74 -2.39
CA LEU A 46 -1.60 -3.60 -2.21
C LEU A 46 -0.89 -3.65 -0.86
N THR A 47 -1.62 -3.92 0.20
CA THR A 47 -1.04 -4.02 1.55
C THR A 47 0.09 -5.05 1.59
N VAL A 48 -0.16 -6.24 1.08
CA VAL A 48 0.85 -7.32 1.06
C VAL A 48 2.04 -6.95 0.18
N PHE A 49 1.78 -6.35 -0.98
CA PHE A 49 2.83 -5.88 -1.89
C PHE A 49 3.76 -4.88 -1.20
N LEU A 50 3.20 -3.92 -0.49
CA LEU A 50 3.98 -2.91 0.24
C LEU A 50 4.77 -3.55 1.38
N GLN A 51 4.17 -4.48 2.11
CA GLN A 51 4.83 -5.19 3.21
C GLN A 51 6.02 -6.00 2.74
N HIS A 52 5.99 -6.48 1.50
CA HIS A 52 7.09 -7.25 0.91
C HIS A 52 8.02 -6.40 0.04
N GLY A 53 8.01 -5.09 0.25
CA GLY A 53 8.94 -4.18 -0.43
C GLY A 53 8.79 -4.14 -1.94
N GLY A 54 7.59 -4.44 -2.45
CA GLY A 54 7.34 -4.44 -3.89
C GLY A 54 7.82 -5.69 -4.61
N GLN A 55 8.14 -6.76 -3.88
CA GLN A 55 8.60 -8.01 -4.48
C GLN A 55 7.42 -8.87 -4.91
N LEU A 56 7.21 -9.00 -6.22
CA LEU A 56 6.05 -9.70 -6.76
C LEU A 56 5.98 -11.17 -6.40
N VAL A 57 7.11 -11.87 -6.45
CA VAL A 57 7.12 -13.30 -6.12
C VAL A 57 6.68 -13.53 -4.69
N GLN A 58 7.25 -12.76 -3.76
CA GLN A 58 6.91 -12.87 -2.33
C GLN A 58 5.46 -12.47 -2.06
N THR A 59 4.98 -11.44 -2.75
CA THR A 59 3.60 -11.01 -2.68
C THR A 59 2.65 -12.12 -3.12
N ALA A 60 2.95 -12.72 -4.27
CA ALA A 60 2.14 -13.80 -4.81
C ALA A 60 2.09 -15.00 -3.87
N GLU A 61 3.24 -15.38 -3.29
CA GLU A 61 3.30 -16.47 -2.32
C GLU A 61 2.44 -16.17 -1.10
N ALA A 62 2.56 -14.95 -0.57
CA ALA A 62 1.79 -14.54 0.61
C ALA A 62 0.29 -14.52 0.34
N LEU A 63 -0.12 -14.21 -0.87
CA LEU A 63 -1.54 -14.18 -1.26
C LEU A 63 -2.05 -15.53 -1.77
N GLY A 64 -1.16 -16.49 -1.99
CA GLY A 64 -1.56 -17.79 -2.54
C GLY A 64 -2.00 -17.71 -4.00
N ILE A 65 -1.41 -16.81 -4.79
CA ILE A 65 -1.74 -16.61 -6.20
C ILE A 65 -0.49 -16.72 -7.07
N HIS A 66 -0.68 -16.86 -8.37
CA HIS A 66 0.44 -16.86 -9.32
C HIS A 66 1.01 -15.46 -9.46
N ARG A 67 2.33 -15.37 -9.71
CA ARG A 67 3.00 -14.06 -9.85
C ARG A 67 2.43 -13.22 -10.99
N HIS A 68 1.94 -13.84 -12.07
CA HIS A 68 1.30 -13.11 -13.16
C HIS A 68 0.00 -12.46 -12.70
N THR A 69 -0.75 -13.13 -11.83
CA THR A 69 -1.96 -12.58 -11.23
C THR A 69 -1.61 -11.41 -10.32
N ALA A 70 -0.56 -11.56 -9.51
CA ALA A 70 -0.10 -10.48 -8.65
C ALA A 70 0.31 -9.26 -9.47
N ARG A 71 1.07 -9.46 -10.54
CA ARG A 71 1.49 -8.38 -11.43
C ARG A 71 0.30 -7.66 -12.06
N SER A 72 -0.65 -8.44 -12.55
CA SER A 72 -1.87 -7.92 -13.16
C SER A 72 -2.68 -7.07 -12.18
N ARG A 73 -2.81 -7.55 -10.95
CA ARG A 73 -3.53 -6.81 -9.90
C ARG A 73 -2.80 -5.51 -9.56
N ILE A 74 -1.49 -5.54 -9.40
CA ILE A 74 -0.71 -4.33 -9.11
C ILE A 74 -0.81 -3.32 -10.25
N ALA A 75 -0.76 -3.78 -11.49
CA ALA A 75 -0.94 -2.89 -12.64
C ALA A 75 -2.30 -2.19 -12.58
N ARG A 76 -3.35 -2.94 -12.28
CA ARG A 76 -4.70 -2.38 -12.19
C ARG A 76 -4.85 -1.43 -11.01
N ILE A 77 -4.24 -1.76 -9.87
CA ILE A 77 -4.23 -0.89 -8.70
C ILE A 77 -3.60 0.46 -9.05
N GLN A 78 -2.48 0.44 -9.74
CA GLN A 78 -1.81 1.66 -10.16
C GLN A 78 -2.68 2.51 -11.10
N GLU A 79 -3.39 1.87 -12.02
CA GLU A 79 -4.34 2.57 -12.89
C GLU A 79 -5.48 3.20 -12.08
N LEU A 80 -6.08 2.44 -11.19
CA LEU A 80 -7.21 2.91 -10.38
C LEU A 80 -6.84 4.07 -9.48
N CYS A 81 -5.65 4.02 -8.90
CA CYS A 81 -5.20 5.03 -7.95
C CYS A 81 -4.41 6.17 -8.61
N GLY A 82 -4.05 6.03 -9.89
CA GLY A 82 -3.27 7.03 -10.59
C GLY A 82 -1.87 7.20 -10.04
N ILE A 83 -1.22 6.11 -9.64
CA ILE A 83 0.11 6.13 -9.03
C ILE A 83 1.06 5.18 -9.75
N ASP A 84 2.36 5.44 -9.59
CA ASP A 84 3.41 4.59 -10.12
C ASP A 84 4.26 4.06 -8.96
N LEU A 85 4.01 2.80 -8.59
CA LEU A 85 4.71 2.18 -7.46
C LEU A 85 6.15 1.79 -7.78
N SER A 86 6.60 1.95 -9.04
CA SER A 86 8.01 1.78 -9.38
C SER A 86 8.82 3.02 -9.03
N ASP A 87 8.17 4.15 -8.80
CA ASP A 87 8.82 5.35 -8.31
C ASP A 87 9.07 5.23 -6.80
N PRO A 88 10.34 5.32 -6.34
CA PRO A 88 10.64 5.09 -4.93
C PRO A 88 9.91 6.02 -3.97
N ALA A 89 9.74 7.29 -4.32
CA ALA A 89 9.05 8.25 -3.45
C ALA A 89 7.56 7.89 -3.33
N THR A 90 6.93 7.53 -4.45
CA THR A 90 5.53 7.12 -4.47
C THR A 90 5.34 5.83 -3.66
N PHE A 91 6.24 4.87 -3.83
CA PHE A 91 6.19 3.63 -3.05
C PHE A 91 6.29 3.93 -1.56
N ALA A 92 7.24 4.78 -1.16
CA ALA A 92 7.44 5.14 0.24
C ALA A 92 6.19 5.82 0.83
N GLU A 93 5.59 6.75 0.10
CA GLU A 93 4.36 7.40 0.54
C GLU A 93 3.22 6.40 0.73
N ALA A 94 3.05 5.49 -0.22
CA ALA A 94 2.02 4.45 -0.13
C ALA A 94 2.29 3.53 1.07
N PHE A 95 3.54 3.16 1.29
CA PHE A 95 3.93 2.31 2.41
C PHE A 95 3.60 2.99 3.74
N PHE A 96 3.99 4.25 3.91
CA PHE A 96 3.69 4.97 5.15
C PHE A 96 2.18 5.17 5.34
N ALA A 97 1.45 5.46 4.28
CA ALA A 97 0.00 5.59 4.35
C ALA A 97 -0.65 4.27 4.78
N ALA A 98 -0.17 3.15 4.24
CA ALA A 98 -0.69 1.82 4.58
C ALA A 98 -0.44 1.45 6.04
N THR A 99 0.63 1.99 6.64
CA THR A 99 0.95 1.73 8.05
C THR A 99 0.29 2.71 8.99
N ALA A 100 -0.38 3.74 8.49
CA ALA A 100 -1.04 4.73 9.33
C ALA A 100 -2.20 4.08 10.09
N GLU A 101 -2.32 4.41 11.36
CA GLU A 101 -3.46 3.95 12.16
C GLU A 101 -4.69 4.80 11.83
N VAL A 102 -5.80 4.14 11.72
CA VAL A 102 -7.07 4.76 11.38
C VAL A 102 -7.75 5.29 12.63
#